data_071dda33d9731c74a1b7f4c06ddefd0d
#
_entry.id   071dda33d9731c74a1b7f4c06ddefd0d
#
_cell.length_a   1.000
_cell.length_b   1.000
_cell.length_c   1.000
_cell.angle_alpha   90.00
_cell.angle_beta   90.00
_cell.angle_gamma   90.00
#
_symmetry.space_group_name_H-M   'P 1'
#
loop_
_entity.id
_entity.type
_entity.pdbx_description
1 polymer ?
#
loop_
_entity_poly.entity_id
_entity_poly.type
_entity_poly.pdbx_seq_one_letter_code
_entity_poly.pdbx_strand_id
1 'polypeptide(L)'
;EKRKLNWDDKLTLEFNGKSPCVSELTIERTDNVPTVFLCGNSTVVDQDNEPWGSWGQMIPRFFNENICFANYAESGESANTFIAAKRLKKALTQMKPGDYVFMEFGHNDQKQKGPGKGAFYSYMTSLKTFIDETRAHGAHPVLVTPTQRHSFGADGKIQDTHEDYPDAMRWLAAKENVPLIDLNEMTRT
;
A
#
# COMPACT_ATOMS: atom_id res chain seq x y z
N GLU A 1 19.96 -12.07 -1.77
CA GLU A 1 19.01 -12.84 -2.60
C GLU A 1 17.72 -12.07 -2.68
N LYS A 2 17.24 -11.80 -3.88
CA LYS A 2 15.91 -11.23 -4.06
C LYS A 2 14.90 -12.28 -3.62
N ARG A 3 14.02 -11.89 -2.71
CA ARG A 3 12.93 -12.72 -2.20
C ARG A 3 12.09 -13.25 -3.34
N LYS A 4 11.61 -14.46 -3.20
CA LYS A 4 10.65 -15.04 -4.15
C LYS A 4 9.41 -14.16 -4.16
N LEU A 5 9.00 -13.75 -5.35
CA LEU A 5 7.69 -13.12 -5.52
C LEU A 5 6.65 -14.23 -5.51
N ASN A 6 5.72 -14.16 -4.57
CA ASN A 6 4.61 -15.12 -4.47
C ASN A 6 3.50 -14.80 -5.49
N TRP A 7 3.88 -14.30 -6.66
CA TRP A 7 2.96 -14.01 -7.75
C TRP A 7 2.96 -15.19 -8.71
N ASP A 8 2.11 -16.12 -8.42
CA ASP A 8 1.88 -17.26 -9.31
C ASP A 8 0.41 -17.31 -9.77
N ASP A 9 0.06 -18.34 -10.47
CA ASP A 9 -1.28 -18.63 -10.96
C ASP A 9 -2.06 -19.57 -10.04
N LYS A 10 -1.59 -19.77 -8.80
CA LYS A 10 -2.13 -20.69 -7.82
C LYS A 10 -2.72 -19.96 -6.64
N LEU A 11 -3.76 -20.52 -6.08
CA LEU A 11 -4.30 -20.09 -4.80
C LEU A 11 -3.48 -20.73 -3.68
N THR A 12 -2.81 -19.91 -2.90
CA THR A 12 -2.07 -20.34 -1.71
C THR A 12 -2.90 -20.08 -0.47
N LEU A 13 -3.05 -21.08 0.37
CA LEU A 13 -3.76 -21.02 1.63
C LEU A 13 -2.79 -21.32 2.75
N GLU A 14 -2.74 -20.44 3.74
CA GLU A 14 -1.89 -20.59 4.91
C GLU A 14 -2.75 -20.61 6.18
N PHE A 15 -2.57 -21.63 7.01
CA PHE A 15 -3.28 -21.80 8.27
C PHE A 15 -2.27 -21.66 9.41
N ASN A 16 -2.30 -20.53 10.10
CA ASN A 16 -1.37 -20.20 11.18
C ASN A 16 -1.95 -20.49 12.56
N GLY A 17 -1.09 -20.86 13.50
CA GLY A 17 -1.42 -21.03 14.90
C GLY A 17 -0.82 -22.30 15.51
N LYS A 18 -0.91 -22.42 16.85
CA LYS A 18 -0.39 -23.59 17.57
C LYS A 18 -1.14 -24.89 17.26
N SER A 19 -2.40 -24.78 16.88
CA SER A 19 -3.27 -25.90 16.50
C SER A 19 -4.29 -25.40 15.48
N PRO A 20 -3.86 -25.14 14.24
CA PRO A 20 -4.77 -24.65 13.21
C PRO A 20 -5.85 -25.70 12.95
N CYS A 21 -7.10 -25.28 12.95
CA CYS A 21 -8.25 -26.13 12.73
C CYS A 21 -9.20 -25.45 11.74
N VAL A 22 -9.49 -26.12 10.65
CA VAL A 22 -10.45 -25.69 9.63
C VAL A 22 -11.46 -26.80 9.45
N SER A 23 -12.73 -26.52 9.67
CA SER A 23 -13.82 -27.48 9.51
C SER A 23 -14.40 -27.47 8.10
N GLU A 24 -14.36 -26.33 7.43
CA GLU A 24 -14.90 -26.15 6.10
C GLU A 24 -14.15 -25.03 5.37
N LEU A 25 -13.97 -25.19 4.09
CA LEU A 25 -13.41 -24.19 3.19
C LEU A 25 -14.19 -24.23 1.89
N THR A 26 -14.78 -23.10 1.52
CA THR A 26 -15.43 -22.91 0.23
C THR A 26 -14.62 -21.93 -0.61
N ILE A 27 -14.34 -22.30 -1.85
CA ILE A 27 -13.63 -21.46 -2.81
C ILE A 27 -14.52 -21.29 -4.03
N GLU A 28 -14.90 -20.07 -4.32
CA GLU A 28 -15.75 -19.73 -5.46
C GLU A 28 -15.08 -18.67 -6.34
N ARG A 29 -15.16 -18.88 -7.64
CA ARG A 29 -14.71 -17.84 -8.58
C ARG A 29 -15.78 -16.76 -8.69
N THR A 30 -15.34 -15.51 -8.57
CA THR A 30 -16.20 -14.34 -8.80
C THR A 30 -15.52 -13.36 -9.75
N ASP A 31 -16.28 -12.84 -10.73
CA ASP A 31 -15.79 -11.86 -11.70
C ASP A 31 -16.46 -10.47 -11.50
N ASN A 32 -17.43 -10.37 -10.59
CA ASN A 32 -18.34 -9.21 -10.47
C ASN A 32 -18.06 -8.33 -9.25
N VAL A 33 -16.99 -8.55 -8.53
CA VAL A 33 -16.62 -7.72 -7.38
C VAL A 33 -15.43 -6.81 -7.72
N PRO A 34 -15.40 -5.58 -7.21
CA PRO A 34 -14.25 -4.70 -7.37
C PRO A 34 -13.04 -5.25 -6.61
N THR A 35 -11.86 -4.97 -7.14
CA THR A 35 -10.59 -5.30 -6.49
C THR A 35 -9.93 -4.05 -5.96
N VAL A 36 -9.44 -4.10 -4.73
CA VAL A 36 -8.54 -3.11 -4.14
C VAL A 36 -7.11 -3.57 -4.33
N PHE A 37 -6.38 -2.90 -5.19
CA PHE A 37 -4.95 -3.11 -5.38
C PHE A 37 -4.19 -2.33 -4.31
N LEU A 38 -3.42 -3.01 -3.48
CA LEU A 38 -2.58 -2.40 -2.46
C LEU A 38 -1.19 -2.18 -3.02
N CYS A 39 -0.76 -0.94 -3.11
CA CYS A 39 0.58 -0.54 -3.56
C CYS A 39 1.29 0.17 -2.41
N GLY A 40 2.48 -0.28 -2.07
CA GLY A 40 3.20 0.28 -0.94
C GLY A 40 4.52 -0.45 -0.64
N ASN A 41 4.95 -0.29 0.58
CA ASN A 41 6.21 -0.83 1.09
C ASN A 41 5.97 -1.88 2.21
N SER A 42 6.93 -2.01 3.14
CA SER A 42 6.88 -3.00 4.22
C SER A 42 5.72 -2.83 5.22
N THR A 43 5.07 -1.68 5.26
CA THR A 43 3.89 -1.45 6.09
C THR A 43 2.59 -1.93 5.43
N VAL A 44 2.66 -2.32 4.15
CA VAL A 44 1.53 -2.76 3.34
C VAL A 44 1.67 -4.21 2.86
N VAL A 45 2.90 -4.67 2.60
CA VAL A 45 3.19 -6.00 2.06
C VAL A 45 2.71 -7.14 2.98
N ASP A 46 2.33 -8.26 2.41
CA ASP A 46 2.17 -9.49 3.17
C ASP A 46 3.52 -9.94 3.71
N GLN A 47 3.67 -9.98 5.03
CA GLN A 47 4.94 -10.29 5.68
C GLN A 47 5.17 -11.81 5.74
N ASP A 48 6.34 -12.25 5.29
CA ASP A 48 6.69 -13.67 5.19
C ASP A 48 6.95 -14.34 6.55
N ASN A 49 7.31 -13.55 7.58
CA ASN A 49 7.78 -14.09 8.84
C ASN A 49 7.24 -13.29 10.04
N GLU A 50 6.81 -14.00 11.06
CA GLU A 50 6.55 -13.43 12.39
C GLU A 50 7.85 -12.89 13.03
N PRO A 51 7.79 -11.83 13.82
CA PRO A 51 6.58 -11.13 14.32
C PRO A 51 6.13 -9.95 13.43
N TRP A 52 6.57 -9.89 12.21
CA TRP A 52 6.25 -8.80 11.31
C TRP A 52 4.79 -8.89 10.84
N GLY A 53 4.14 -7.75 10.79
CA GLY A 53 2.80 -7.60 10.27
C GLY A 53 2.65 -6.26 9.56
N SER A 54 1.66 -6.16 8.71
CA SER A 54 1.34 -4.94 7.99
C SER A 54 -0.16 -4.67 7.99
N TRP A 55 -0.57 -3.43 7.78
CA TRP A 55 -2.00 -3.14 7.66
C TRP A 55 -2.59 -3.71 6.37
N GLY A 56 -1.79 -3.78 5.30
CA GLY A 56 -2.25 -4.34 4.03
C GLY A 56 -2.56 -5.83 4.12
N GLN A 57 -1.79 -6.58 4.91
CA GLN A 57 -2.05 -7.97 5.22
C GLN A 57 -3.34 -8.18 6.02
N MET A 58 -3.68 -7.21 6.87
CA MET A 58 -4.79 -7.31 7.81
C MET A 58 -6.11 -6.72 7.30
N ILE A 59 -6.07 -5.80 6.35
CA ILE A 59 -7.25 -5.06 5.91
C ILE A 59 -8.38 -5.94 5.37
N PRO A 60 -8.13 -7.08 4.67
CA PRO A 60 -9.22 -7.88 4.12
C PRO A 60 -10.22 -8.37 5.17
N ARG A 61 -9.78 -8.61 6.41
CA ARG A 61 -10.67 -9.08 7.49
C ARG A 61 -11.79 -8.10 7.89
N PHE A 62 -11.66 -6.83 7.50
CA PHE A 62 -12.62 -5.77 7.83
C PHE A 62 -13.67 -5.54 6.73
N PHE A 63 -13.59 -6.31 5.66
CA PHE A 63 -14.51 -6.26 4.53
C PHE A 63 -15.24 -7.60 4.37
N ASN A 64 -16.35 -7.57 3.66
CA ASN A 64 -17.10 -8.77 3.31
C ASN A 64 -16.69 -9.28 1.92
N GLU A 65 -17.35 -10.33 1.46
CA GLU A 65 -17.09 -11.02 0.20
C GLU A 65 -17.36 -10.19 -1.07
N ASN A 66 -17.90 -8.97 -0.92
CA ASN A 66 -18.22 -8.11 -2.06
C ASN A 66 -17.04 -7.27 -2.54
N ILE A 67 -15.84 -7.52 -2.00
CA ILE A 67 -14.62 -6.85 -2.41
C ILE A 67 -13.43 -7.80 -2.34
N CYS A 68 -12.54 -7.74 -3.31
CA CYS A 68 -11.29 -8.49 -3.34
C CYS A 68 -10.11 -7.58 -3.01
N PHE A 69 -9.04 -8.17 -2.47
CA PHE A 69 -7.78 -7.48 -2.24
C PHE A 69 -6.65 -8.15 -3.01
N ALA A 70 -5.82 -7.36 -3.66
CA ALA A 70 -4.63 -7.80 -4.36
C ALA A 70 -3.42 -7.01 -3.86
N ASN A 71 -2.57 -7.63 -3.04
CA ASN A 71 -1.44 -6.95 -2.43
C ASN A 71 -0.21 -7.01 -3.33
N TYR A 72 0.13 -5.89 -3.95
CA TYR A 72 1.30 -5.70 -4.83
C TYR A 72 2.46 -5.00 -4.13
N ALA A 73 2.31 -4.67 -2.85
CA ALA A 73 3.35 -4.00 -2.08
C ALA A 73 4.64 -4.83 -1.98
N GLU A 74 5.74 -4.17 -1.68
CA GLU A 74 7.04 -4.83 -1.50
C GLU A 74 7.89 -4.05 -0.51
N SER A 75 8.51 -4.78 0.41
CA SER A 75 9.41 -4.20 1.40
C SER A 75 10.56 -3.42 0.75
N GLY A 76 10.82 -2.23 1.27
CA GLY A 76 11.91 -1.37 0.79
C GLY A 76 11.54 -0.46 -0.37
N GLU A 77 10.39 -0.63 -1.01
CA GLU A 77 9.99 0.22 -2.12
C GLU A 77 9.61 1.64 -1.66
N SER A 78 9.98 2.59 -2.48
CA SER A 78 9.46 3.96 -2.54
C SER A 78 8.55 4.11 -3.74
N ALA A 79 7.79 5.19 -3.85
CA ALA A 79 6.87 5.38 -4.96
C ALA A 79 7.58 5.30 -6.33
N ASN A 80 8.74 5.94 -6.47
CA ASN A 80 9.49 5.92 -7.72
C ASN A 80 10.16 4.57 -8.01
N THR A 81 10.66 3.85 -7.00
CA THR A 81 11.27 2.53 -7.23
C THR A 81 10.23 1.47 -7.56
N PHE A 82 9.05 1.54 -6.96
CA PHE A 82 7.92 0.69 -7.30
C PHE A 82 7.53 0.81 -8.78
N ILE A 83 7.49 2.04 -9.31
CA ILE A 83 7.27 2.30 -10.74
C ILE A 83 8.42 1.75 -11.58
N ALA A 84 9.67 2.04 -11.19
CA ALA A 84 10.87 1.59 -11.91
C ALA A 84 10.97 0.06 -11.96
N ALA A 85 10.58 -0.64 -10.89
CA ALA A 85 10.49 -2.09 -10.82
C ALA A 85 9.31 -2.67 -11.62
N LYS A 86 8.53 -1.83 -12.29
CA LYS A 86 7.36 -2.20 -13.11
C LYS A 86 6.21 -2.85 -12.31
N ARG A 87 6.19 -2.68 -10.99
CA ARG A 87 5.14 -3.23 -10.13
C ARG A 87 3.80 -2.57 -10.39
N LEU A 88 3.78 -1.23 -10.55
CA LEU A 88 2.57 -0.52 -10.98
C LEU A 88 2.08 -1.07 -12.33
N LYS A 89 2.97 -1.20 -13.32
CA LYS A 89 2.61 -1.75 -14.62
C LYS A 89 1.99 -3.15 -14.50
N LYS A 90 2.51 -3.99 -13.61
CA LYS A 90 1.97 -5.34 -13.35
C LYS A 90 0.55 -5.24 -12.76
N ALA A 91 0.31 -4.41 -11.76
CA ALA A 91 -1.02 -4.20 -11.19
C ALA A 91 -2.03 -3.73 -12.27
N LEU A 92 -1.63 -2.75 -13.08
CA LEU A 92 -2.47 -2.22 -14.17
C LEU A 92 -2.90 -3.29 -15.18
N THR A 93 -2.12 -4.35 -15.41
CA THR A 93 -2.52 -5.44 -16.33
C THR A 93 -3.69 -6.28 -15.82
N GLN A 94 -4.00 -6.22 -14.53
CA GLN A 94 -5.09 -6.96 -13.91
C GLN A 94 -6.28 -6.05 -13.55
N MET A 95 -6.08 -4.76 -13.66
CA MET A 95 -7.07 -3.76 -13.25
C MET A 95 -8.18 -3.63 -14.27
N LYS A 96 -9.40 -3.46 -13.77
CA LYS A 96 -10.59 -3.20 -14.58
C LYS A 96 -11.31 -1.95 -14.09
N PRO A 97 -12.18 -1.34 -14.91
CA PRO A 97 -12.99 -0.21 -14.48
C PRO A 97 -13.80 -0.53 -13.22
N GLY A 98 -13.80 0.41 -12.27
CA GLY A 98 -14.47 0.27 -10.97
C GLY A 98 -13.59 -0.32 -9.86
N ASP A 99 -12.39 -0.80 -10.16
CA ASP A 99 -11.42 -1.21 -9.15
C ASP A 99 -10.84 -0.01 -8.40
N TYR A 100 -10.11 -0.27 -7.32
CA TYR A 100 -9.47 0.73 -6.48
C TYR A 100 -7.97 0.49 -6.37
N VAL A 101 -7.19 1.56 -6.23
CA VAL A 101 -5.77 1.47 -5.89
C VAL A 101 -5.52 2.25 -4.62
N PHE A 102 -5.16 1.56 -3.55
CA PHE A 102 -4.69 2.18 -2.31
C PHE A 102 -3.16 2.24 -2.37
N MET A 103 -2.61 3.44 -2.19
CA MET A 103 -1.16 3.64 -2.29
C MET A 103 -0.62 4.32 -1.04
N GLU A 104 0.25 3.60 -0.31
CA GLU A 104 0.99 4.12 0.84
C GLU A 104 2.48 4.10 0.57
N PHE A 105 3.07 5.28 0.47
CA PHE A 105 4.50 5.49 0.33
C PHE A 105 4.96 6.63 1.25
N GLY A 106 6.26 6.84 1.36
CA GLY A 106 6.86 7.88 2.19
C GLY A 106 8.01 7.37 3.05
N HIS A 107 7.85 6.21 3.71
CA HIS A 107 8.88 5.63 4.59
C HIS A 107 10.26 5.48 3.93
N ASN A 108 10.29 5.07 2.67
CA ASN A 108 11.52 4.86 1.93
C ASN A 108 11.86 6.02 1.00
N ASP A 109 10.85 6.75 0.56
CA ASP A 109 11.03 7.95 -0.27
C ASP A 109 11.87 9.00 0.44
N GLN A 110 11.61 9.24 1.73
CA GLN A 110 12.36 10.20 2.54
C GLN A 110 13.85 9.85 2.75
N LYS A 111 14.22 8.58 2.58
CA LYS A 111 15.62 8.14 2.66
C LYS A 111 16.40 8.51 1.40
N GLN A 112 15.73 8.83 0.31
CA GLN A 112 16.36 9.24 -0.93
C GLN A 112 16.77 10.71 -0.84
N LYS A 113 18.05 10.98 -1.00
CA LYS A 113 18.63 12.32 -0.94
C LYS A 113 19.31 12.66 -2.28
N GLY A 114 19.51 13.96 -2.53
CA GLY A 114 20.20 14.47 -3.69
C GLY A 114 19.29 15.18 -4.71
N PRO A 115 19.85 15.65 -5.82
CA PRO A 115 19.09 16.39 -6.83
C PRO A 115 17.88 15.62 -7.35
N GLY A 116 16.74 16.28 -7.47
CA GLY A 116 15.51 15.69 -7.96
C GLY A 116 14.78 14.80 -6.95
N LYS A 117 15.22 14.72 -5.69
CA LYS A 117 14.56 13.99 -4.61
C LYS A 117 13.83 14.95 -3.67
N GLY A 118 12.82 14.45 -3.00
CA GLY A 118 12.07 15.23 -2.00
C GLY A 118 10.56 15.02 -2.10
N ALA A 119 9.88 15.42 -1.02
CA ALA A 119 8.45 15.25 -0.83
C ALA A 119 7.62 15.93 -1.93
N PHE A 120 7.86 17.21 -2.17
CA PHE A 120 7.18 18.02 -3.18
C PHE A 120 7.79 17.90 -4.59
N TYR A 121 8.67 16.94 -4.82
CA TYR A 121 9.33 16.72 -6.11
C TYR A 121 9.15 15.27 -6.58
N SER A 122 10.16 14.41 -6.43
CA SER A 122 10.11 13.03 -6.93
C SER A 122 8.97 12.19 -6.35
N TYR A 123 8.70 12.35 -5.06
CA TYR A 123 7.64 11.63 -4.38
C TYR A 123 6.26 12.01 -4.95
N MET A 124 5.94 13.29 -4.92
CA MET A 124 4.66 13.79 -5.42
C MET A 124 4.46 13.50 -6.91
N THR A 125 5.53 13.64 -7.74
CA THR A 125 5.49 13.28 -9.16
C THR A 125 5.18 11.80 -9.37
N SER A 126 5.77 10.94 -8.55
CA SER A 126 5.50 9.49 -8.61
C SER A 126 4.06 9.17 -8.21
N LEU A 127 3.56 9.76 -7.12
CA LEU A 127 2.16 9.58 -6.72
C LEU A 127 1.19 10.10 -7.79
N LYS A 128 1.52 11.20 -8.45
CA LYS A 128 0.72 11.70 -9.59
C LYS A 128 0.67 10.69 -10.72
N THR A 129 1.78 10.01 -11.01
CA THR A 129 1.80 8.91 -12.00
C THR A 129 0.84 7.79 -11.61
N PHE A 130 0.84 7.37 -10.34
CA PHE A 130 -0.13 6.36 -9.87
C PHE A 130 -1.57 6.82 -10.06
N ILE A 131 -1.88 8.08 -9.74
CA ILE A 131 -3.23 8.65 -9.89
C ILE A 131 -3.66 8.60 -11.35
N ASP A 132 -2.81 9.10 -12.25
CA ASP A 132 -3.14 9.22 -13.67
C ASP A 132 -3.31 7.85 -14.33
N GLU A 133 -2.39 6.93 -14.08
CA GLU A 133 -2.46 5.57 -14.62
C GLU A 133 -3.68 4.80 -14.10
N THR A 134 -4.00 4.95 -12.81
CA THR A 134 -5.21 4.36 -12.22
C THR A 134 -6.47 4.88 -12.91
N ARG A 135 -6.59 6.19 -13.06
CA ARG A 135 -7.73 6.82 -13.75
C ARG A 135 -7.83 6.43 -15.22
N ALA A 136 -6.69 6.32 -15.90
CA ALA A 136 -6.66 5.88 -17.30
C ALA A 136 -7.22 4.47 -17.51
N HIS A 137 -7.18 3.62 -16.46
CA HIS A 137 -7.78 2.29 -16.46
C HIS A 137 -9.24 2.27 -15.95
N GLY A 138 -9.85 3.45 -15.69
CA GLY A 138 -11.20 3.56 -15.18
C GLY A 138 -11.35 3.15 -13.70
N ALA A 139 -10.24 3.04 -12.98
CA ALA A 139 -10.19 2.69 -11.58
C ALA A 139 -10.07 3.95 -10.68
N HIS A 140 -10.24 3.76 -9.39
CA HIS A 140 -10.30 4.82 -8.38
C HIS A 140 -9.03 4.87 -7.55
N PRO A 141 -8.20 5.91 -7.66
CA PRO A 141 -7.03 6.10 -6.79
C PRO A 141 -7.45 6.55 -5.39
N VAL A 142 -6.78 6.01 -4.37
CA VAL A 142 -6.91 6.40 -2.97
C VAL A 142 -5.49 6.56 -2.40
N LEU A 143 -5.19 7.73 -1.88
CA LEU A 143 -3.93 8.00 -1.21
C LEU A 143 -4.03 7.62 0.27
N VAL A 144 -2.97 7.01 0.80
CA VAL A 144 -2.86 6.64 2.21
C VAL A 144 -1.55 7.22 2.75
N THR A 145 -1.63 8.13 3.71
CA THR A 145 -0.42 8.70 4.30
C THR A 145 0.35 7.64 5.10
N PRO A 146 1.70 7.71 5.16
CA PRO A 146 2.49 6.71 5.87
C PRO A 146 2.15 6.69 7.37
N THR A 147 2.02 5.48 7.94
CA THR A 147 1.82 5.29 9.38
C THR A 147 2.94 5.95 10.19
N GLN A 148 2.64 6.39 11.41
CA GLN A 148 3.68 6.86 12.32
C GLN A 148 4.67 5.74 12.65
N ARG A 149 5.94 6.10 12.82
CA ARG A 149 6.92 5.20 13.40
C ARG A 149 6.79 5.20 14.92
N HIS A 150 7.08 4.08 15.53
CA HIS A 150 7.18 3.96 16.99
C HIS A 150 8.42 4.72 17.50
N SER A 151 8.33 6.05 17.46
CA SER A 151 9.40 6.96 17.87
C SER A 151 8.81 7.98 18.85
N PHE A 152 9.28 7.93 20.09
CA PHE A 152 8.81 8.81 21.16
C PHE A 152 9.91 9.72 21.66
N GLY A 153 9.54 10.96 21.95
CA GLY A 153 10.41 11.92 22.63
C GLY A 153 10.53 11.64 24.12
N ALA A 154 11.39 12.37 24.79
CA ALA A 154 11.55 12.28 26.24
C ALA A 154 10.27 12.68 27.02
N ASP A 155 9.37 13.38 26.38
CA ASP A 155 8.04 13.77 26.90
C ASP A 155 6.97 12.70 26.69
N GLY A 156 7.33 11.54 26.14
CA GLY A 156 6.44 10.44 25.84
C GLY A 156 5.52 10.66 24.63
N LYS A 157 5.71 11.75 23.88
CA LYS A 157 4.92 12.03 22.68
C LYS A 157 5.57 11.43 21.45
N ILE A 158 4.71 11.02 20.50
CA ILE A 158 5.17 10.54 19.21
C ILE A 158 5.90 11.67 18.47
N GLN A 159 7.05 11.35 17.90
CA GLN A 159 7.84 12.26 17.09
C GLN A 159 7.50 12.08 15.63
N ASP A 160 7.25 13.18 14.94
CA ASP A 160 7.11 13.16 13.49
C ASP A 160 8.47 12.88 12.84
N THR A 161 8.55 11.73 12.18
CA THR A 161 9.77 11.25 11.53
C THR A 161 9.65 11.19 10.01
N HIS A 162 8.55 11.69 9.45
CA HIS A 162 8.29 11.61 8.01
C HIS A 162 8.57 12.90 7.26
N GLU A 163 9.06 13.95 7.96
CA GLU A 163 9.32 15.25 7.33
C GLU A 163 8.06 15.74 6.58
N ASP A 164 8.23 16.36 5.42
CA ASP A 164 7.14 16.92 4.62
C ASP A 164 6.36 15.89 3.76
N TYR A 165 6.66 14.60 3.86
CA TYR A 165 6.07 13.58 2.98
C TYR A 165 4.56 13.41 3.17
N PRO A 166 4.02 13.34 4.41
CA PRO A 166 2.57 13.32 4.62
C PRO A 166 1.88 14.57 4.10
N ASP A 167 2.48 15.75 4.31
CA ASP A 167 1.91 17.02 3.86
C ASP A 167 1.89 17.14 2.34
N ALA A 168 2.93 16.70 1.66
CA ALA A 168 2.96 16.63 0.20
C ALA A 168 1.83 15.71 -0.35
N MET A 169 1.56 14.58 0.31
CA MET A 169 0.46 13.70 -0.08
C MET A 169 -0.91 14.34 0.17
N ARG A 170 -1.11 14.99 1.33
CA ARG A 170 -2.33 15.75 1.65
C ARG A 170 -2.60 16.84 0.62
N TRP A 171 -1.57 17.58 0.27
CA TRP A 171 -1.66 18.62 -0.76
C TRP A 171 -2.02 18.05 -2.12
N LEU A 172 -1.38 16.95 -2.53
CA LEU A 172 -1.67 16.30 -3.80
C LEU A 172 -3.09 15.74 -3.85
N ALA A 173 -3.54 15.10 -2.76
CA ALA A 173 -4.90 14.60 -2.64
C ALA A 173 -5.95 15.70 -2.88
N ALA A 174 -5.78 16.84 -2.22
CA ALA A 174 -6.65 18.00 -2.37
C ALA A 174 -6.61 18.55 -3.79
N LYS A 175 -5.41 18.73 -4.37
CA LYS A 175 -5.21 19.28 -5.71
C LYS A 175 -5.82 18.40 -6.79
N GLU A 176 -5.64 17.10 -6.69
CA GLU A 176 -6.11 16.13 -7.68
C GLU A 176 -7.53 15.63 -7.41
N ASN A 177 -8.18 16.10 -6.33
CA ASN A 177 -9.47 15.61 -5.87
C ASN A 177 -9.50 14.07 -5.75
N VAL A 178 -8.53 13.54 -5.00
CA VAL A 178 -8.36 12.10 -4.72
C VAL A 178 -8.70 11.85 -3.25
N PRO A 179 -9.49 10.81 -2.95
CA PRO A 179 -9.72 10.39 -1.57
C PRO A 179 -8.41 10.13 -0.83
N LEU A 180 -8.35 10.58 0.43
CA LEU A 180 -7.20 10.42 1.32
C LEU A 180 -7.61 9.70 2.59
N ILE A 181 -6.88 8.64 2.94
CA ILE A 181 -6.88 8.03 4.26
C ILE A 181 -5.66 8.58 5.00
N ASP A 182 -5.89 9.47 5.96
CA ASP A 182 -4.79 10.10 6.72
C ASP A 182 -4.30 9.21 7.86
N LEU A 183 -3.69 8.10 7.48
CA LEU A 183 -3.20 7.11 8.43
C LEU A 183 -2.08 7.67 9.32
N ASN A 184 -1.31 8.65 8.82
CA ASN A 184 -0.30 9.35 9.61
C ASN A 184 -0.91 10.04 10.83
N GLU A 185 -2.01 10.76 10.64
CA GLU A 185 -2.71 11.41 11.75
C GLU A 185 -3.46 10.40 12.63
N MET A 186 -4.11 9.41 12.02
CA MET A 186 -4.86 8.36 12.76
C MET A 186 -3.97 7.51 13.68
N THR A 187 -2.69 7.39 13.36
CA THR A 187 -1.72 6.60 14.16
C THR A 187 -0.83 7.45 15.07
N ARG A 188 -1.16 8.72 15.26
CA ARG A 188 -0.42 9.65 16.15
C ARG A 188 -0.77 9.48 17.63
N THR A 189 -1.74 8.69 18.00
CA THR A 189 -2.22 8.47 19.39
C THR A 189 -1.42 7.43 20.14
#